data_ce6d47831b030329c3ddc9d081ebdd64
#
_entry.id   ce6d47831b030329c3ddc9d081ebdd64
#
_cell.length_a   1.000
_cell.length_b   1.000
_cell.length_c   1.000
_cell.angle_alpha   90.00
_cell.angle_beta   90.00
_cell.angle_gamma   90.00
#
_symmetry.space_group_name_H-M   'P 1'
#
loop_
_entity.id
_entity.type
_entity.pdbx_description
1 polymer ?
#
loop_
_entity_poly.entity_id
_entity_poly.type
_entity_poly.pdbx_seq_one_letter_code
_entity_poly.pdbx_strand_id
1 'polypeptide(L)'
;MLDPKYIPLFIGGFIAWICFMIFVGWITSRGKSEGSSFLTGGGNLGFFLIFCTVGATMIGTGSSMGAIGNGFNHGWGGAIYGLGASAGILSMLLFTKAKNKGFLTMSEEAQYYYGGKKIIRQVMGFMMFVIEIIWLGNHLNGGAKYLAYVTQMPDVTCKIITVLGFGIYVFIGGYMAVVTTDAVQFIAILIGFLTIAFRAIPLAGGYQNVVDTFTAVGKPGAMTFYGLGSYGVMAAIALVLSTAMGVIGTPTHRTRIYTSKDEKTARKAFLGQGVLLFGWSFVTAIIGMSCFTIATMNGDTLASGDYAFAYMATNALPPVIGMLFMICGLSATMSSGDSDAISGVTILLTDVYPSITGKTIKEEDYAKVSRVALICTLGAAFFITLFVNDVIGYISTIVGAFLPGVAVAMLLGRFWKRVNWQGGLACIGSGTLLGVLILVLPSFKNWINATMGGPAVPATIVSLVFGIVVSLMFPADTTPEDVRLKHVIDDRRGTVVEKVAVAEAAADAEEDL
;
A
#
# COMPACT_ATOMS: atom_id res chain seq x y z
N MET A 1 -3.94 -22.25 -19.20
CA MET A 1 -4.07 -22.72 -17.80
C MET A 1 -2.89 -23.60 -17.46
N LEU A 2 -2.49 -23.66 -16.17
CA LEU A 2 -1.40 -24.55 -15.73
C LEU A 2 -1.78 -26.02 -15.98
N ASP A 3 -0.83 -26.82 -16.54
CA ASP A 3 -1.02 -28.28 -16.68
C ASP A 3 -1.25 -28.91 -15.30
N PRO A 4 -2.35 -29.65 -15.08
CA PRO A 4 -2.71 -30.23 -13.79
C PRO A 4 -1.61 -31.02 -13.10
N LYS A 5 -0.70 -31.67 -13.85
CA LYS A 5 0.43 -32.43 -13.29
C LYS A 5 1.43 -31.56 -12.49
N TYR A 6 1.46 -30.25 -12.73
CA TYR A 6 2.36 -29.32 -12.03
C TYR A 6 1.69 -28.61 -10.85
N ILE A 7 0.37 -28.69 -10.68
CA ILE A 7 -0.34 -28.08 -9.54
C ILE A 7 0.31 -28.43 -8.19
N PRO A 8 0.64 -29.72 -7.90
CA PRO A 8 1.29 -30.07 -6.65
C PRO A 8 2.65 -29.40 -6.43
N LEU A 9 3.44 -29.17 -7.50
CA LEU A 9 4.71 -28.44 -7.44
C LEU A 9 4.51 -27.00 -6.99
N PHE A 10 3.55 -26.30 -7.56
CA PHE A 10 3.28 -24.90 -7.22
C PHE A 10 2.70 -24.75 -5.80
N ILE A 11 1.75 -25.62 -5.42
CA ILE A 11 1.21 -25.64 -4.05
C ILE A 11 2.32 -25.95 -3.05
N GLY A 12 3.16 -26.96 -3.32
CA GLY A 12 4.30 -27.29 -2.48
C GLY A 12 5.29 -26.14 -2.33
N GLY A 13 5.58 -25.42 -3.43
CA GLY A 13 6.39 -24.22 -3.42
C GLY A 13 5.80 -23.08 -2.57
N PHE A 14 4.50 -22.83 -2.68
CA PHE A 14 3.80 -21.83 -1.87
C PHE A 14 3.83 -22.17 -0.38
N ILE A 15 3.56 -23.42 -0.02
CA ILE A 15 3.61 -23.88 1.37
C ILE A 15 5.04 -23.76 1.92
N ALA A 16 6.05 -24.21 1.16
CA ALA A 16 7.45 -24.11 1.56
C ALA A 16 7.87 -22.64 1.77
N TRP A 17 7.42 -21.72 0.91
CA TRP A 17 7.69 -20.29 1.05
C TRP A 17 7.03 -19.69 2.30
N ILE A 18 5.75 -19.98 2.53
CA ILE A 18 5.04 -19.53 3.73
C ILE A 18 5.72 -20.06 5.01
N CYS A 19 6.08 -21.35 5.03
CA CYS A 19 6.82 -21.94 6.16
C CYS A 19 8.18 -21.25 6.37
N PHE A 20 8.89 -20.94 5.28
CA PHE A 20 10.14 -20.20 5.35
C PHE A 20 9.94 -18.77 5.90
N MET A 21 8.91 -18.05 5.48
CA MET A 21 8.57 -16.72 6.02
C MET A 21 8.19 -16.78 7.52
N ILE A 22 7.42 -17.79 7.93
CA ILE A 22 7.12 -18.03 9.35
C ILE A 22 8.41 -18.26 10.14
N PHE A 23 9.33 -19.06 9.63
CA PHE A 23 10.62 -19.33 10.27
C PHE A 23 11.48 -18.07 10.40
N VAL A 24 11.60 -17.27 9.33
CA VAL A 24 12.32 -15.98 9.35
C VAL A 24 11.69 -15.04 10.35
N GLY A 25 10.37 -14.85 10.31
CA GLY A 25 9.64 -13.98 11.23
C GLY A 25 9.80 -14.42 12.69
N TRP A 26 9.72 -15.72 12.97
CA TRP A 26 9.89 -16.25 14.32
C TRP A 26 11.31 -16.05 14.88
N ILE A 27 12.36 -16.31 14.08
CA ILE A 27 13.74 -16.11 14.54
C ILE A 27 14.01 -14.64 14.84
N THR A 28 13.58 -13.74 13.96
CA THR A 28 13.92 -12.33 14.02
C THR A 28 13.10 -11.55 15.05
N SER A 29 11.95 -12.09 15.46
CA SER A 29 11.07 -11.50 16.47
C SER A 29 11.36 -11.96 17.89
N ARG A 30 12.24 -12.95 18.10
CA ARG A 30 12.60 -13.45 19.43
C ARG A 30 13.13 -12.32 20.32
N GLY A 31 12.51 -12.15 21.50
CA GLY A 31 12.86 -11.10 22.48
C GLY A 31 12.43 -9.68 22.11
N LYS A 32 11.72 -9.48 20.96
CA LYS A 32 11.24 -8.18 20.47
C LYS A 32 9.73 -8.12 20.27
N SER A 33 9.01 -9.18 20.62
CA SER A 33 7.55 -9.33 20.38
C SER A 33 6.72 -9.13 21.65
N GLU A 34 7.28 -8.48 22.68
CA GLU A 34 6.59 -8.26 23.95
C GLU A 34 6.15 -6.80 24.09
N GLY A 35 5.00 -6.60 24.72
CA GLY A 35 4.46 -5.26 24.96
C GLY A 35 4.26 -4.44 23.70
N SER A 36 4.58 -3.16 23.78
CA SER A 36 4.45 -2.18 22.70
C SER A 36 5.45 -2.38 21.55
N SER A 37 6.57 -3.07 21.78
CA SER A 37 7.55 -3.40 20.73
C SER A 37 6.96 -4.31 19.65
N PHE A 38 5.88 -5.03 19.97
CA PHE A 38 5.11 -5.81 18.98
C PHE A 38 4.61 -4.95 17.82
N LEU A 39 4.26 -3.68 18.04
CA LEU A 39 3.73 -2.77 17.00
C LEU A 39 4.78 -1.84 16.40
N THR A 40 5.89 -1.54 17.08
CA THR A 40 6.86 -0.53 16.65
C THR A 40 8.23 -1.10 16.28
N GLY A 41 8.52 -2.34 16.70
CA GLY A 41 9.81 -2.98 16.45
C GLY A 41 11.01 -2.28 17.09
N GLY A 42 10.78 -1.38 18.05
CA GLY A 42 11.84 -0.63 18.75
C GLY A 42 12.30 0.67 18.07
N GLY A 43 11.73 1.06 16.92
CA GLY A 43 11.86 2.42 16.36
C GLY A 43 13.24 2.85 15.84
N ASN A 44 14.26 1.96 15.78
CA ASN A 44 15.65 2.31 15.39
C ASN A 44 16.13 1.49 14.17
N LEU A 45 15.37 1.51 13.08
CA LEU A 45 15.66 0.71 11.89
C LEU A 45 16.67 1.40 10.98
N GLY A 46 17.74 0.66 10.61
CA GLY A 46 18.76 1.11 9.69
C GLY A 46 18.28 1.22 8.24
N PHE A 47 19.10 1.87 7.40
CA PHE A 47 18.80 2.15 5.99
C PHE A 47 18.34 0.92 5.20
N PHE A 48 19.06 -0.20 5.31
CA PHE A 48 18.75 -1.40 4.54
C PHE A 48 17.33 -1.92 4.81
N LEU A 49 16.96 -2.05 6.08
CA LEU A 49 15.63 -2.53 6.47
C LEU A 49 14.53 -1.54 6.03
N ILE A 50 14.72 -0.23 6.26
CA ILE A 50 13.75 0.79 5.81
C ILE A 50 13.63 0.78 4.29
N PHE A 51 14.74 0.73 3.55
CA PHE A 51 14.72 0.68 2.09
C PHE A 51 13.96 -0.55 1.58
N CYS A 52 14.26 -1.73 2.12
CA CYS A 52 13.61 -2.98 1.71
C CYS A 52 12.11 -2.99 2.07
N THR A 53 11.74 -2.59 3.29
CA THR A 53 10.33 -2.62 3.71
C THR A 53 9.48 -1.58 2.97
N VAL A 54 10.02 -0.37 2.66
CA VAL A 54 9.34 0.59 1.79
C VAL A 54 9.13 0.01 0.39
N GLY A 55 10.16 -0.62 -0.17
CA GLY A 55 10.07 -1.26 -1.50
C GLY A 55 9.12 -2.44 -1.54
N ALA A 56 9.20 -3.34 -0.57
CA ALA A 56 8.32 -4.50 -0.45
C ALA A 56 6.84 -4.08 -0.31
N THR A 57 6.57 -3.08 0.53
CA THR A 57 5.21 -2.55 0.71
C THR A 57 4.69 -1.85 -0.55
N MET A 58 5.54 -1.12 -1.28
CA MET A 58 5.13 -0.40 -2.50
C MET A 58 4.99 -1.29 -3.72
N ILE A 59 5.82 -2.34 -3.84
CA ILE A 59 5.67 -3.33 -4.91
C ILE A 59 4.65 -4.40 -4.46
N GLY A 60 3.45 -3.94 -4.10
CA GLY A 60 2.32 -4.75 -3.72
C GLY A 60 1.48 -5.22 -4.92
N THR A 61 0.24 -5.63 -4.63
CA THR A 61 -0.70 -6.13 -5.65
C THR A 61 -0.92 -5.14 -6.80
N GLY A 62 -1.07 -3.85 -6.48
CA GLY A 62 -1.31 -2.81 -7.49
C GLY A 62 -0.13 -2.59 -8.42
N SER A 63 1.08 -2.44 -7.86
CA SER A 63 2.32 -2.15 -8.62
C SER A 63 3.00 -3.38 -9.20
N SER A 64 2.44 -4.56 -9.00
CA SER A 64 2.86 -5.81 -9.64
C SER A 64 1.74 -6.34 -10.54
N MET A 65 0.81 -7.10 -10.00
CA MET A 65 -0.28 -7.75 -10.73
C MET A 65 -1.13 -6.75 -11.52
N GLY A 66 -1.61 -5.69 -10.88
CA GLY A 66 -2.49 -4.71 -11.51
C GLY A 66 -1.80 -3.92 -12.62
N ALA A 67 -0.57 -3.46 -12.39
CA ALA A 67 0.21 -2.73 -13.39
C ALA A 67 0.58 -3.62 -14.60
N ILE A 68 0.90 -4.90 -14.38
CA ILE A 68 1.13 -5.87 -15.45
C ILE A 68 -0.17 -6.12 -16.23
N GLY A 69 -1.31 -6.24 -15.54
CA GLY A 69 -2.61 -6.35 -16.17
C GLY A 69 -2.96 -5.15 -17.04
N ASN A 70 -2.61 -3.95 -16.60
CA ASN A 70 -2.72 -2.74 -17.41
C ASN A 70 -1.81 -2.81 -18.66
N GLY A 71 -0.58 -3.32 -18.49
CA GLY A 71 0.33 -3.54 -19.62
C GLY A 71 -0.21 -4.56 -20.63
N PHE A 72 -0.85 -5.62 -20.16
CA PHE A 72 -1.54 -6.62 -20.98
C PHE A 72 -2.67 -5.97 -21.81
N ASN A 73 -3.47 -5.10 -21.22
CA ASN A 73 -4.61 -4.49 -21.89
C ASN A 73 -4.25 -3.26 -22.74
N HIS A 74 -3.26 -2.47 -22.31
CA HIS A 74 -2.96 -1.12 -22.80
C HIS A 74 -1.48 -0.88 -23.10
N GLY A 75 -0.65 -1.91 -23.26
CA GLY A 75 0.75 -1.81 -23.62
C GLY A 75 1.56 -0.95 -22.64
N TRP A 76 2.14 0.16 -23.09
CA TRP A 76 2.86 1.11 -22.23
C TRP A 76 2.00 1.72 -21.12
N GLY A 77 0.66 1.59 -21.17
CA GLY A 77 -0.25 1.96 -20.08
C GLY A 77 0.01 1.23 -18.76
N GLY A 78 0.71 0.09 -18.80
CA GLY A 78 1.19 -0.59 -17.61
C GLY A 78 2.13 0.23 -16.72
N ALA A 79 2.79 1.26 -17.28
CA ALA A 79 3.68 2.14 -16.54
C ALA A 79 2.97 3.22 -15.71
N ILE A 80 1.70 3.54 -16.00
CA ILE A 80 0.98 4.68 -15.42
C ILE A 80 0.87 4.55 -13.89
N TYR A 81 0.53 3.35 -13.38
CA TYR A 81 0.43 3.11 -11.95
C TYR A 81 1.76 3.37 -11.23
N GLY A 82 2.86 2.85 -11.76
CA GLY A 82 4.21 3.00 -11.20
C GLY A 82 4.68 4.46 -11.17
N LEU A 83 4.26 5.30 -12.13
CA LEU A 83 4.51 6.75 -12.09
C LEU A 83 3.85 7.40 -10.87
N GLY A 84 2.58 7.07 -10.60
CA GLY A 84 1.85 7.55 -9.43
C GLY A 84 2.50 7.08 -8.13
N ALA A 85 2.91 5.82 -8.07
CA ALA A 85 3.61 5.22 -6.94
C ALA A 85 4.95 5.92 -6.66
N SER A 86 5.76 6.14 -7.69
CA SER A 86 7.03 6.88 -7.60
C SER A 86 6.81 8.32 -7.09
N ALA A 87 5.85 9.04 -7.67
CA ALA A 87 5.50 10.40 -7.25
C ALA A 87 5.05 10.45 -5.79
N GLY A 88 4.21 9.49 -5.37
CA GLY A 88 3.76 9.36 -3.99
C GLY A 88 4.91 9.11 -3.02
N ILE A 89 5.80 8.16 -3.30
CA ILE A 89 6.97 7.86 -2.46
C ILE A 89 7.96 9.03 -2.41
N LEU A 90 8.22 9.70 -3.54
CA LEU A 90 9.04 10.92 -3.53
C LEU A 90 8.40 12.05 -2.70
N SER A 91 7.07 12.14 -2.68
CA SER A 91 6.37 13.10 -1.83
C SER A 91 6.56 12.85 -0.34
N MET A 92 6.91 11.61 0.09
CA MET A 92 7.23 11.32 1.49
C MET A 92 8.47 12.09 1.98
N LEU A 93 9.37 12.51 1.08
CA LEU A 93 10.51 13.37 1.43
C LEU A 93 10.10 14.68 2.11
N LEU A 94 8.88 15.16 1.84
CA LEU A 94 8.30 16.36 2.43
C LEU A 94 7.99 16.17 3.93
N PHE A 95 7.89 14.92 4.39
CA PHE A 95 7.45 14.56 5.74
C PHE A 95 8.54 13.90 6.59
N THR A 96 9.73 13.65 6.07
CA THR A 96 10.80 12.93 6.79
C THR A 96 11.21 13.59 8.11
N LYS A 97 11.04 14.93 8.23
CA LYS A 97 11.24 15.66 9.49
C LYS A 97 10.31 15.27 10.62
N ALA A 98 9.22 14.55 10.33
CA ALA A 98 8.30 14.02 11.34
C ALA A 98 8.99 13.03 12.29
N LYS A 99 10.06 12.34 11.84
CA LYS A 99 10.90 11.49 12.70
C LYS A 99 11.40 12.25 13.94
N ASN A 100 11.87 13.49 13.76
CA ASN A 100 12.45 14.32 14.83
C ASN A 100 11.41 14.80 15.87
N LYS A 101 10.12 14.59 15.63
CA LYS A 101 9.02 14.95 16.54
C LYS A 101 8.54 13.77 17.40
N GLY A 102 8.99 12.53 17.12
CA GLY A 102 8.65 11.34 17.88
C GLY A 102 7.18 10.90 17.75
N PHE A 103 6.55 11.11 16.59
CA PHE A 103 5.20 10.61 16.33
C PHE A 103 5.22 9.09 16.18
N LEU A 104 4.13 8.45 16.63
CA LEU A 104 3.92 7.01 16.51
C LEU A 104 2.95 6.66 15.39
N THR A 105 1.98 7.54 15.15
CA THR A 105 0.96 7.36 14.12
C THR A 105 0.79 8.62 13.29
N MET A 106 0.26 8.45 12.08
CA MET A 106 -0.05 9.55 11.18
C MET A 106 -1.16 10.45 11.73
N SER A 107 -2.06 9.92 12.56
CA SER A 107 -3.09 10.71 13.25
C SER A 107 -2.50 11.66 14.30
N GLU A 108 -1.41 11.28 14.99
CA GLU A 108 -0.65 12.17 15.87
C GLU A 108 0.05 13.28 15.08
N GLU A 109 0.67 12.95 13.94
CA GLU A 109 1.26 13.95 13.04
C GLU A 109 0.20 14.93 12.54
N ALA A 110 -1.00 14.45 12.18
CA ALA A 110 -2.12 15.29 11.80
C ALA A 110 -2.58 16.18 12.97
N GLN A 111 -2.74 15.64 14.16
CA GLN A 111 -3.08 16.41 15.37
C GLN A 111 -2.10 17.57 15.58
N TYR A 112 -0.80 17.31 15.45
CA TYR A 112 0.23 18.34 15.57
C TYR A 112 0.07 19.44 14.52
N TYR A 113 -0.20 19.10 13.26
CA TYR A 113 -0.38 20.10 12.19
C TYR A 113 -1.60 20.98 12.39
N TYR A 114 -2.63 20.48 13.05
CA TYR A 114 -3.90 21.15 13.30
C TYR A 114 -4.05 21.65 14.75
N GLY A 115 -3.00 22.27 15.28
CA GLY A 115 -3.03 22.97 16.56
C GLY A 115 -3.10 22.07 17.79
N GLY A 116 -2.75 20.80 17.69
CA GLY A 116 -2.85 19.85 18.79
C GLY A 116 -4.28 19.42 19.12
N LYS A 117 -5.24 19.62 18.20
CA LYS A 117 -6.67 19.35 18.45
C LYS A 117 -6.98 17.85 18.41
N LYS A 118 -7.41 17.28 19.52
CA LYS A 118 -7.73 15.85 19.70
C LYS A 118 -8.75 15.33 18.68
N ILE A 119 -9.75 16.15 18.30
CA ILE A 119 -10.76 15.75 17.32
C ILE A 119 -10.15 15.35 15.95
N ILE A 120 -9.06 16.01 15.54
CA ILE A 120 -8.35 15.65 14.31
C ILE A 120 -7.76 14.24 14.45
N ARG A 121 -7.08 13.93 15.57
CA ARG A 121 -6.54 12.60 15.84
C ARG A 121 -7.62 11.52 15.77
N GLN A 122 -8.79 11.79 16.38
CA GLN A 122 -9.90 10.83 16.42
C GLN A 122 -10.45 10.53 15.02
N VAL A 123 -10.76 11.59 14.24
CA VAL A 123 -11.30 11.44 12.88
C VAL A 123 -10.25 10.80 11.95
N MET A 124 -9.00 11.28 12.01
CA MET A 124 -7.92 10.72 11.21
C MET A 124 -7.64 9.26 11.57
N GLY A 125 -7.58 8.92 12.87
CA GLY A 125 -7.36 7.54 13.31
C GLY A 125 -8.42 6.58 12.77
N PHE A 126 -9.70 6.97 12.84
CA PHE A 126 -10.79 6.18 12.27
C PHE A 126 -10.66 6.03 10.75
N MET A 127 -10.43 7.14 10.02
CA MET A 127 -10.26 7.11 8.56
C MET A 127 -9.07 6.25 8.15
N MET A 128 -7.95 6.36 8.87
CA MET A 128 -6.75 5.58 8.60
C MET A 128 -6.93 4.09 8.85
N PHE A 129 -7.67 3.70 9.88
CA PHE A 129 -8.02 2.30 10.09
C PHE A 129 -8.85 1.74 8.93
N VAL A 130 -9.84 2.49 8.44
CA VAL A 130 -10.63 2.11 7.26
C VAL A 130 -9.73 1.98 6.01
N ILE A 131 -8.80 2.91 5.82
CA ILE A 131 -7.85 2.90 4.70
C ILE A 131 -6.96 1.64 4.72
N GLU A 132 -6.43 1.25 5.90
CA GLU A 132 -5.61 0.04 6.01
C GLU A 132 -6.43 -1.22 5.70
N ILE A 133 -7.70 -1.29 6.13
CA ILE A 133 -8.59 -2.40 5.76
C ILE A 133 -8.82 -2.44 4.23
N ILE A 134 -8.99 -1.28 3.60
CA ILE A 134 -9.15 -1.17 2.14
C ILE A 134 -7.92 -1.72 1.42
N TRP A 135 -6.71 -1.29 1.79
CA TRP A 135 -5.48 -1.77 1.18
C TRP A 135 -5.24 -3.26 1.43
N LEU A 136 -5.40 -3.70 2.68
CA LEU A 136 -5.29 -5.11 3.05
C LEU A 136 -6.23 -5.99 2.23
N GLY A 137 -7.49 -5.56 2.03
CA GLY A 137 -8.44 -6.25 1.17
C GLY A 137 -7.95 -6.41 -0.27
N ASN A 138 -7.33 -5.38 -0.84
CA ASN A 138 -6.73 -5.45 -2.17
C ASN A 138 -5.59 -6.48 -2.25
N HIS A 139 -4.73 -6.53 -1.23
CA HIS A 139 -3.61 -7.48 -1.16
C HIS A 139 -4.08 -8.92 -0.97
N LEU A 140 -5.08 -9.15 -0.13
CA LEU A 140 -5.73 -10.45 0.03
C LEU A 140 -6.36 -10.95 -1.29
N ASN A 141 -7.01 -10.05 -2.02
CA ASN A 141 -7.57 -10.37 -3.34
C ASN A 141 -6.48 -10.78 -4.35
N GLY A 142 -5.35 -10.06 -4.37
CA GLY A 142 -4.21 -10.40 -5.23
C GLY A 142 -3.61 -11.77 -4.92
N GLY A 143 -3.38 -12.08 -3.65
CA GLY A 143 -2.90 -13.40 -3.22
C GLY A 143 -3.86 -14.52 -3.59
N ALA A 144 -5.17 -14.29 -3.41
CA ALA A 144 -6.21 -15.25 -3.81
C ALA A 144 -6.23 -15.50 -5.32
N LYS A 145 -6.01 -14.47 -6.17
CA LYS A 145 -5.94 -14.63 -7.63
C LYS A 145 -4.75 -15.50 -8.05
N TYR A 146 -3.58 -15.37 -7.42
CA TYR A 146 -2.45 -16.26 -7.70
C TYR A 146 -2.79 -17.71 -7.34
N LEU A 147 -3.40 -17.92 -6.19
CA LEU A 147 -3.81 -19.25 -5.76
C LEU A 147 -4.91 -19.84 -6.67
N ALA A 148 -5.93 -19.04 -7.02
CA ALA A 148 -7.00 -19.46 -7.93
C ALA A 148 -6.48 -19.85 -9.31
N TYR A 149 -5.51 -19.09 -9.85
CA TYR A 149 -4.90 -19.40 -11.14
C TYR A 149 -4.20 -20.76 -11.14
N VAL A 150 -3.47 -21.07 -10.06
CA VAL A 150 -2.72 -22.35 -9.93
C VAL A 150 -3.64 -23.51 -9.65
N THR A 151 -4.56 -23.36 -8.67
CA THR A 151 -5.33 -24.49 -8.13
C THR A 151 -6.67 -24.68 -8.83
N GLN A 152 -7.16 -23.65 -9.54
CA GLN A 152 -8.50 -23.61 -10.13
C GLN A 152 -9.63 -23.80 -9.10
N MET A 153 -9.34 -23.56 -7.81
CA MET A 153 -10.33 -23.57 -6.73
C MET A 153 -11.26 -22.36 -6.83
N PRO A 154 -12.47 -22.44 -6.24
CA PRO A 154 -13.38 -21.30 -6.14
C PRO A 154 -12.69 -20.09 -5.48
N ASP A 155 -12.97 -18.89 -5.99
CA ASP A 155 -12.36 -17.62 -5.56
C ASP A 155 -12.45 -17.41 -4.03
N VAL A 156 -13.62 -17.65 -3.44
CA VAL A 156 -13.84 -17.52 -1.98
C VAL A 156 -12.94 -18.46 -1.19
N THR A 157 -12.75 -19.70 -1.64
CA THR A 157 -11.83 -20.67 -1.01
C THR A 157 -10.40 -20.14 -1.05
N CYS A 158 -9.98 -19.61 -2.18
CA CYS A 158 -8.64 -19.02 -2.33
C CYS A 158 -8.46 -17.80 -1.42
N LYS A 159 -9.48 -16.94 -1.28
CA LYS A 159 -9.48 -15.79 -0.36
C LYS A 159 -9.33 -16.24 1.10
N ILE A 160 -10.05 -17.27 1.54
CA ILE A 160 -9.92 -17.84 2.90
C ILE A 160 -8.50 -18.36 3.15
N ILE A 161 -7.96 -19.14 2.23
CA ILE A 161 -6.59 -19.69 2.37
C ILE A 161 -5.55 -18.56 2.42
N THR A 162 -5.72 -17.53 1.61
CA THR A 162 -4.82 -16.37 1.57
C THR A 162 -4.86 -15.59 2.89
N VAL A 163 -6.04 -15.32 3.45
CA VAL A 163 -6.19 -14.66 4.76
C VAL A 163 -5.48 -15.42 5.86
N LEU A 164 -5.67 -16.75 5.90
CA LEU A 164 -5.01 -17.59 6.89
C LEU A 164 -3.48 -17.58 6.70
N GLY A 165 -3.01 -17.69 5.46
CA GLY A 165 -1.58 -17.68 5.14
C GLY A 165 -0.88 -16.37 5.53
N PHE A 166 -1.48 -15.23 5.23
CA PHE A 166 -0.94 -13.91 5.58
C PHE A 166 -0.98 -13.65 7.09
N GLY A 167 -2.08 -14.07 7.75
CA GLY A 167 -2.27 -13.78 9.18
C GLY A 167 -1.30 -14.52 10.11
N ILE A 168 -0.88 -15.75 9.76
CA ILE A 168 -0.17 -16.64 10.69
C ILE A 168 1.15 -16.04 11.18
N TYR A 169 2.01 -15.55 10.30
CA TYR A 169 3.33 -15.08 10.75
C TYR A 169 3.30 -13.67 11.36
N VAL A 170 2.39 -12.79 10.94
CA VAL A 170 2.16 -11.51 11.60
C VAL A 170 1.64 -11.73 13.02
N PHE A 171 0.76 -12.71 13.19
CA PHE A 171 0.24 -13.11 14.52
C PHE A 171 1.33 -13.57 15.48
N ILE A 172 2.37 -14.24 14.97
CA ILE A 172 3.50 -14.76 15.77
C ILE A 172 4.49 -13.65 16.11
N GLY A 173 4.90 -12.83 15.13
CA GLY A 173 6.12 -12.02 15.23
C GLY A 173 5.92 -10.50 15.27
N GLY A 174 4.74 -9.96 15.00
CA GLY A 174 4.47 -8.52 15.00
C GLY A 174 5.31 -7.74 13.98
N TYR A 175 5.55 -6.44 14.24
CA TYR A 175 6.20 -5.51 13.30
C TYR A 175 7.62 -5.93 12.89
N MET A 176 8.44 -6.45 13.81
CA MET A 176 9.81 -6.89 13.46
C MET A 176 9.82 -8.08 12.52
N ALA A 177 8.86 -9.01 12.66
CA ALA A 177 8.70 -10.09 11.70
C ALA A 177 8.36 -9.54 10.31
N VAL A 178 7.41 -8.59 10.23
CA VAL A 178 7.01 -7.96 8.96
C VAL A 178 8.22 -7.30 8.29
N VAL A 179 8.96 -6.43 8.98
CA VAL A 179 10.11 -5.71 8.38
C VAL A 179 11.21 -6.64 7.89
N THR A 180 11.47 -7.75 8.60
CA THR A 180 12.53 -8.69 8.22
C THR A 180 12.08 -9.64 7.09
N THR A 181 10.84 -10.08 7.09
CA THR A 181 10.28 -10.84 5.97
C THR A 181 10.16 -9.97 4.73
N ASP A 182 9.79 -8.68 4.87
CA ASP A 182 9.78 -7.70 3.79
C ASP A 182 11.14 -7.60 3.09
N ALA A 183 12.25 -7.61 3.85
CA ALA A 183 13.58 -7.54 3.25
C ALA A 183 13.88 -8.77 2.37
N VAL A 184 13.51 -9.97 2.80
CA VAL A 184 13.67 -11.20 2.03
C VAL A 184 12.75 -11.20 0.80
N GLN A 185 11.49 -10.83 1.00
CA GLN A 185 10.48 -10.76 -0.07
C GLN A 185 10.85 -9.71 -1.12
N PHE A 186 11.35 -8.55 -0.72
CA PHE A 186 11.79 -7.49 -1.64
C PHE A 186 12.91 -7.96 -2.58
N ILE A 187 13.91 -8.68 -2.03
CA ILE A 187 14.99 -9.26 -2.84
C ILE A 187 14.41 -10.30 -3.84
N ALA A 188 13.51 -11.16 -3.37
CA ALA A 188 12.86 -12.14 -4.23
C ALA A 188 12.04 -11.47 -5.35
N ILE A 189 11.26 -10.41 -5.00
CA ILE A 189 10.48 -9.62 -5.97
C ILE A 189 11.40 -9.02 -7.04
N LEU A 190 12.49 -8.35 -6.63
CA LEU A 190 13.42 -7.75 -7.59
C LEU A 190 14.01 -8.78 -8.54
N ILE A 191 14.52 -9.89 -8.00
CA ILE A 191 15.12 -10.97 -8.82
C ILE A 191 14.09 -11.52 -9.79
N GLY A 192 12.89 -11.89 -9.31
CA GLY A 192 11.88 -12.54 -10.13
C GLY A 192 11.35 -11.64 -11.25
N PHE A 193 10.90 -10.45 -10.90
CA PHE A 193 10.28 -9.55 -11.88
C PHE A 193 11.29 -8.99 -12.90
N LEU A 194 12.51 -8.62 -12.47
CA LEU A 194 13.54 -8.16 -13.39
C LEU A 194 13.95 -9.29 -14.35
N THR A 195 14.11 -10.53 -13.86
CA THR A 195 14.43 -11.67 -14.72
C THR A 195 13.35 -11.92 -15.77
N ILE A 196 12.06 -11.88 -15.36
CA ILE A 196 10.95 -12.01 -16.33
C ILE A 196 10.99 -10.85 -17.33
N ALA A 197 11.16 -9.60 -16.89
CA ALA A 197 11.17 -8.43 -17.77
C ALA A 197 12.28 -8.54 -18.85
N PHE A 198 13.49 -8.94 -18.45
CA PHE A 198 14.60 -9.15 -19.40
C PHE A 198 14.32 -10.26 -20.42
N ARG A 199 13.54 -11.27 -20.04
CA ARG A 199 13.20 -12.38 -20.92
C ARG A 199 11.92 -12.14 -21.73
N ALA A 200 11.06 -11.24 -21.29
CA ALA A 200 9.72 -11.06 -21.81
C ALA A 200 9.69 -10.65 -23.30
N ILE A 201 10.44 -9.63 -23.68
CA ILE A 201 10.52 -9.15 -25.07
C ILE A 201 11.11 -10.20 -26.01
N PRO A 202 12.26 -10.87 -25.71
CA PRO A 202 12.75 -11.98 -26.52
C PRO A 202 11.74 -13.12 -26.67
N LEU A 203 11.04 -13.52 -25.61
CA LEU A 203 10.02 -14.56 -25.65
C LEU A 203 8.81 -14.20 -26.50
N ALA A 204 8.47 -12.90 -26.55
CA ALA A 204 7.44 -12.36 -27.44
C ALA A 204 7.87 -12.24 -28.91
N GLY A 205 9.06 -12.72 -29.29
CA GLY A 205 9.57 -12.60 -30.66
C GLY A 205 10.19 -11.24 -31.01
N GLY A 206 10.54 -10.43 -29.99
CA GLY A 206 11.14 -9.10 -30.13
C GLY A 206 10.13 -7.96 -30.03
N TYR A 207 10.63 -6.74 -29.83
CA TYR A 207 9.77 -5.56 -29.63
C TYR A 207 8.90 -5.24 -30.84
N GLN A 208 9.41 -5.43 -32.08
CA GLN A 208 8.62 -5.19 -33.29
C GLN A 208 7.38 -6.12 -33.33
N ASN A 209 7.54 -7.40 -32.98
CA ASN A 209 6.41 -8.33 -32.93
C ASN A 209 5.35 -7.93 -31.88
N VAL A 210 5.78 -7.33 -30.76
CA VAL A 210 4.85 -6.74 -29.77
C VAL A 210 4.04 -5.61 -30.42
N VAL A 211 4.70 -4.68 -31.12
CA VAL A 211 4.04 -3.55 -31.82
C VAL A 211 3.07 -4.06 -32.88
N ASP A 212 3.51 -5.01 -33.69
CA ASP A 212 2.70 -5.59 -34.78
C ASP A 212 1.48 -6.33 -34.25
N THR A 213 1.63 -7.07 -33.14
CA THR A 213 0.51 -7.79 -32.49
C THR A 213 -0.54 -6.82 -31.97
N PHE A 214 -0.15 -5.77 -31.23
CA PHE A 214 -1.11 -4.76 -30.76
C PHE A 214 -1.79 -4.03 -31.92
N THR A 215 -1.07 -3.77 -33.00
CA THR A 215 -1.61 -3.12 -34.19
C THR A 215 -2.60 -4.04 -34.90
N ALA A 216 -2.27 -5.31 -35.10
CA ALA A 216 -3.10 -6.29 -35.76
C ALA A 216 -4.45 -6.53 -35.05
N VAL A 217 -4.48 -6.44 -33.72
CA VAL A 217 -5.74 -6.55 -32.95
C VAL A 217 -6.48 -5.20 -32.80
N GLY A 218 -6.10 -4.16 -33.55
CA GLY A 218 -6.77 -2.86 -33.54
C GLY A 218 -6.46 -1.98 -32.32
N LYS A 219 -5.34 -2.21 -31.61
CA LYS A 219 -4.90 -1.45 -30.42
C LYS A 219 -3.58 -0.67 -30.63
N PRO A 220 -3.35 0.04 -31.76
CA PRO A 220 -2.08 0.74 -31.97
C PRO A 220 -1.82 1.84 -30.92
N GLY A 221 -2.87 2.40 -30.33
CA GLY A 221 -2.78 3.37 -29.25
C GLY A 221 -2.09 2.87 -27.98
N ALA A 222 -2.00 1.55 -27.78
CA ALA A 222 -1.27 0.94 -26.67
C ALA A 222 0.25 1.13 -26.78
N MET A 223 0.77 1.34 -27.98
CA MET A 223 2.19 1.57 -28.26
C MET A 223 2.60 3.06 -28.27
N THR A 224 1.66 3.97 -28.03
CA THR A 224 1.94 5.41 -27.87
C THR A 224 2.63 5.70 -26.54
N PHE A 225 3.08 6.95 -26.36
CA PHE A 225 3.68 7.40 -25.11
C PHE A 225 2.79 7.06 -23.90
N TYR A 226 3.29 6.24 -22.98
CA TYR A 226 2.54 5.66 -21.85
C TYR A 226 1.19 5.01 -22.24
N GLY A 227 1.04 4.54 -23.44
CA GLY A 227 -0.21 3.91 -23.90
C GLY A 227 -1.43 4.84 -23.87
N LEU A 228 -1.23 6.14 -23.87
CA LEU A 228 -2.31 7.13 -23.71
C LEU A 228 -3.36 7.06 -24.82
N GLY A 229 -2.98 6.61 -26.01
CA GLY A 229 -3.92 6.38 -27.11
C GLY A 229 -4.91 5.23 -26.86
N SER A 230 -4.58 4.30 -25.97
CA SER A 230 -5.45 3.18 -25.56
C SER A 230 -6.08 3.40 -24.18
N TYR A 231 -5.31 3.91 -23.20
CA TYR A 231 -5.76 4.10 -21.82
C TYR A 231 -6.62 5.35 -21.63
N GLY A 232 -6.32 6.39 -22.39
CA GLY A 232 -6.95 7.71 -22.26
C GLY A 232 -6.23 8.63 -21.27
N VAL A 233 -6.08 9.90 -21.66
CA VAL A 233 -5.31 10.89 -20.89
C VAL A 233 -5.91 11.15 -19.51
N MET A 234 -7.23 11.37 -19.43
CA MET A 234 -7.90 11.67 -18.16
C MET A 234 -7.89 10.48 -17.21
N ALA A 235 -8.05 9.26 -17.72
CA ALA A 235 -7.93 8.04 -16.91
C ALA A 235 -6.50 7.85 -16.38
N ALA A 236 -5.49 8.17 -17.19
CA ALA A 236 -4.09 8.13 -16.76
C ALA A 236 -3.81 9.15 -15.65
N ILE A 237 -4.26 10.40 -15.80
CA ILE A 237 -4.14 11.43 -14.75
C ILE A 237 -4.84 10.99 -13.47
N ALA A 238 -6.05 10.45 -13.58
CA ALA A 238 -6.82 9.98 -12.43
C ALA A 238 -6.10 8.83 -11.71
N LEU A 239 -5.51 7.87 -12.44
CA LEU A 239 -4.77 6.76 -11.83
C LEU A 239 -3.47 7.22 -11.17
N VAL A 240 -2.69 8.11 -11.82
CA VAL A 240 -1.48 8.70 -11.22
C VAL A 240 -1.83 9.45 -9.94
N LEU A 241 -2.87 10.28 -9.97
CA LEU A 241 -3.32 11.06 -8.82
C LEU A 241 -3.87 10.16 -7.70
N SER A 242 -4.70 9.17 -8.04
CA SER A 242 -5.21 8.16 -7.08
C SER A 242 -4.07 7.46 -6.35
N THR A 243 -3.07 7.01 -7.09
CA THR A 243 -1.92 6.29 -6.51
C THR A 243 -1.03 7.22 -5.68
N ALA A 244 -0.71 8.41 -6.18
CA ALA A 244 0.12 9.37 -5.44
C ALA A 244 -0.56 9.85 -4.15
N MET A 245 -1.85 10.24 -4.21
CA MET A 245 -2.65 10.59 -3.03
C MET A 245 -2.84 9.38 -2.11
N GLY A 246 -2.98 8.18 -2.70
CA GLY A 246 -3.00 6.92 -1.98
C GLY A 246 -1.78 6.77 -1.09
N VAL A 247 -0.57 6.91 -1.62
CA VAL A 247 0.68 6.83 -0.86
C VAL A 247 0.76 7.91 0.23
N ILE A 248 0.40 9.17 -0.09
CA ILE A 248 0.43 10.28 0.88
C ILE A 248 -0.56 10.04 2.03
N GLY A 249 -1.73 9.51 1.74
CA GLY A 249 -2.80 9.26 2.70
C GLY A 249 -2.70 7.94 3.46
N THR A 250 -1.75 7.07 3.13
CA THR A 250 -1.62 5.74 3.76
C THR A 250 -0.67 5.76 4.95
N PRO A 251 -1.13 5.36 6.15
CA PRO A 251 -0.32 5.36 7.38
C PRO A 251 0.89 4.44 7.32
N THR A 252 0.76 3.28 6.65
CA THR A 252 1.83 2.28 6.51
C THR A 252 3.14 2.90 6.02
N HIS A 253 3.11 3.82 5.05
CA HIS A 253 4.32 4.51 4.57
C HIS A 253 4.90 5.48 5.60
N ARG A 254 4.04 6.13 6.42
CA ARG A 254 4.48 7.03 7.51
C ARG A 254 5.17 6.27 8.62
N THR A 255 4.69 5.08 8.97
CA THR A 255 5.30 4.23 9.99
C THR A 255 6.77 3.98 9.68
N ARG A 256 7.19 3.84 8.40
CA ARG A 256 8.60 3.69 8.01
C ARG A 256 9.43 4.94 8.28
N ILE A 257 8.83 6.14 8.24
CA ILE A 257 9.50 7.37 8.68
C ILE A 257 9.70 7.34 10.19
N TYR A 258 8.66 7.03 10.96
CA TYR A 258 8.71 7.03 12.43
C TYR A 258 9.64 5.97 13.01
N THR A 259 9.74 4.81 12.36
CA THR A 259 10.57 3.68 12.82
C THR A 259 11.99 3.69 12.27
N SER A 260 12.35 4.62 11.38
CA SER A 260 13.73 4.78 10.90
C SER A 260 14.66 5.27 12.02
N LYS A 261 15.96 4.96 11.93
CA LYS A 261 16.96 5.41 12.89
C LYS A 261 16.97 6.95 13.02
N ASP A 262 16.99 7.66 11.90
CA ASP A 262 17.04 9.11 11.81
C ASP A 262 16.37 9.65 10.54
N GLU A 263 16.18 10.97 10.44
CA GLU A 263 15.62 11.64 9.25
C GLU A 263 16.43 11.35 7.99
N LYS A 264 17.77 11.30 8.09
CA LYS A 264 18.67 11.07 6.96
C LYS A 264 18.48 9.67 6.39
N THR A 265 18.30 8.69 7.24
CA THR A 265 17.99 7.29 6.88
C THR A 265 16.65 7.22 6.14
N ALA A 266 15.59 7.79 6.70
CA ALA A 266 14.28 7.86 6.05
C ALA A 266 14.39 8.55 4.68
N ARG A 267 15.01 9.73 4.62
CA ARG A 267 15.16 10.51 3.39
C ARG A 267 15.87 9.74 2.29
N LYS A 268 16.99 9.06 2.61
CA LYS A 268 17.74 8.25 1.64
C LYS A 268 16.92 7.05 1.15
N ALA A 269 16.20 6.37 2.05
CA ALA A 269 15.40 5.21 1.69
C ALA A 269 14.24 5.60 0.77
N PHE A 270 13.49 6.65 1.10
CA PHE A 270 12.37 7.11 0.27
C PHE A 270 12.82 7.68 -1.07
N LEU A 271 13.95 8.40 -1.13
CA LEU A 271 14.53 8.87 -2.39
C LEU A 271 14.92 7.69 -3.30
N GLY A 272 15.68 6.74 -2.75
CA GLY A 272 16.11 5.56 -3.50
C GLY A 272 14.94 4.73 -4.00
N GLN A 273 13.91 4.52 -3.16
CA GLN A 273 12.72 3.79 -3.55
C GLN A 273 11.89 4.54 -4.59
N GLY A 274 11.77 5.86 -4.50
CA GLY A 274 11.06 6.64 -5.51
C GLY A 274 11.71 6.51 -6.90
N VAL A 275 13.04 6.56 -6.97
CA VAL A 275 13.79 6.33 -8.23
C VAL A 275 13.63 4.89 -8.72
N LEU A 276 13.70 3.90 -7.83
CA LEU A 276 13.50 2.50 -8.19
C LEU A 276 12.10 2.26 -8.76
N LEU A 277 11.06 2.81 -8.13
CA LEU A 277 9.67 2.67 -8.57
C LEU A 277 9.40 3.35 -9.92
N PHE A 278 10.10 4.44 -10.22
CA PHE A 278 10.06 5.02 -11.56
C PHE A 278 10.55 4.02 -12.61
N GLY A 279 11.70 3.37 -12.39
CA GLY A 279 12.20 2.29 -13.26
C GLY A 279 11.26 1.07 -13.28
N TRP A 280 10.71 0.71 -12.11
CA TRP A 280 9.76 -0.40 -11.98
C TRP A 280 8.51 -0.24 -12.84
N SER A 281 8.06 0.98 -13.07
CA SER A 281 6.91 1.26 -13.93
C SER A 281 7.07 0.68 -15.35
N PHE A 282 8.26 0.73 -15.89
CA PHE A 282 8.56 0.16 -17.21
C PHE A 282 8.69 -1.38 -17.17
N VAL A 283 9.19 -1.93 -16.07
CA VAL A 283 9.27 -3.40 -15.85
C VAL A 283 7.89 -4.03 -15.97
N THR A 284 6.89 -3.46 -15.32
CA THR A 284 5.52 -3.99 -15.34
C THR A 284 4.86 -3.84 -16.70
N ALA A 285 5.07 -2.73 -17.39
CA ALA A 285 4.57 -2.53 -18.76
C ALA A 285 5.17 -3.55 -19.73
N ILE A 286 6.50 -3.77 -19.68
CA ILE A 286 7.21 -4.74 -20.53
C ILE A 286 6.67 -6.15 -20.31
N ILE A 287 6.49 -6.60 -19.06
CA ILE A 287 5.95 -7.93 -18.76
C ILE A 287 4.53 -8.06 -19.31
N GLY A 288 3.68 -7.04 -19.08
CA GLY A 288 2.28 -7.07 -19.48
C GLY A 288 2.09 -7.12 -21.01
N MET A 289 2.76 -6.22 -21.74
CA MET A 289 2.64 -6.18 -23.20
C MET A 289 3.22 -7.45 -23.86
N SER A 290 4.32 -7.98 -23.33
CA SER A 290 4.89 -9.23 -23.83
C SER A 290 3.97 -10.43 -23.56
N CYS A 291 3.33 -10.45 -22.37
CA CYS A 291 2.33 -11.46 -22.05
C CYS A 291 1.17 -11.46 -23.04
N PHE A 292 0.64 -10.27 -23.38
CA PHE A 292 -0.42 -10.13 -24.38
C PHE A 292 0.00 -10.74 -25.73
N THR A 293 1.21 -10.40 -26.19
CA THR A 293 1.76 -10.91 -27.46
C THR A 293 1.91 -12.43 -27.45
N ILE A 294 2.51 -12.98 -26.37
CA ILE A 294 2.71 -14.44 -26.24
C ILE A 294 1.36 -15.17 -26.18
N ALA A 295 0.40 -14.66 -25.42
CA ALA A 295 -0.92 -15.25 -25.33
C ALA A 295 -1.64 -15.24 -26.71
N THR A 296 -1.53 -14.12 -27.44
CA THR A 296 -2.09 -14.00 -28.80
C THR A 296 -1.42 -14.98 -29.77
N MET A 297 -0.10 -15.11 -29.73
CA MET A 297 0.64 -16.08 -30.57
C MET A 297 0.25 -17.53 -30.27
N ASN A 298 -0.06 -17.84 -29.03
CA ASN A 298 -0.49 -19.18 -28.60
C ASN A 298 -1.98 -19.45 -28.84
N GLY A 299 -2.76 -18.43 -29.22
CA GLY A 299 -4.22 -18.53 -29.35
C GLY A 299 -4.94 -18.57 -27.99
N ASP A 300 -4.25 -18.20 -26.92
CA ASP A 300 -4.80 -18.20 -25.55
C ASP A 300 -5.55 -16.91 -25.24
N THR A 301 -6.61 -17.02 -24.43
CA THR A 301 -7.35 -15.87 -23.89
C THR A 301 -7.31 -15.90 -22.36
N LEU A 302 -6.94 -14.77 -21.75
CA LEU A 302 -6.96 -14.62 -20.30
C LEU A 302 -8.31 -14.02 -19.85
N ALA A 303 -8.89 -14.59 -18.80
CA ALA A 303 -10.15 -14.11 -18.22
C ALA A 303 -10.02 -12.68 -17.62
N SER A 304 -8.82 -12.30 -17.20
CA SER A 304 -8.48 -10.97 -16.70
C SER A 304 -7.00 -10.69 -16.94
N GLY A 305 -6.64 -9.42 -17.18
CA GLY A 305 -5.25 -8.96 -17.21
C GLY A 305 -4.50 -9.22 -15.89
N ASP A 306 -5.20 -9.32 -14.75
CA ASP A 306 -4.59 -9.66 -13.46
C ASP A 306 -3.88 -11.03 -13.46
N TYR A 307 -4.24 -11.92 -14.37
CA TYR A 307 -3.57 -13.22 -14.53
C TYR A 307 -2.32 -13.17 -15.43
N ALA A 308 -1.99 -12.01 -16.02
CA ALA A 308 -0.89 -11.92 -16.98
C ALA A 308 0.46 -12.35 -16.40
N PHE A 309 0.78 -11.97 -15.14
CA PHE A 309 2.00 -12.41 -14.50
C PHE A 309 2.02 -13.92 -14.25
N ALA A 310 0.90 -14.47 -13.76
CA ALA A 310 0.78 -15.91 -13.53
C ALA A 310 0.88 -16.71 -14.85
N TYR A 311 0.28 -16.20 -15.93
CA TYR A 311 0.41 -16.77 -17.26
C TYR A 311 1.86 -16.81 -17.74
N MET A 312 2.60 -15.71 -17.61
CA MET A 312 4.03 -15.65 -17.96
C MET A 312 4.85 -16.66 -17.16
N ALA A 313 4.61 -16.75 -15.87
CA ALA A 313 5.32 -17.68 -15.00
C ALA A 313 5.07 -19.17 -15.37
N THR A 314 3.85 -19.50 -15.78
CA THR A 314 3.44 -20.90 -15.98
C THR A 314 3.54 -21.39 -17.42
N ASN A 315 3.42 -20.51 -18.41
CA ASN A 315 3.37 -20.89 -19.83
C ASN A 315 4.61 -20.46 -20.64
N ALA A 316 5.35 -19.43 -20.17
CA ALA A 316 6.54 -18.95 -20.87
C ALA A 316 7.85 -19.50 -20.28
N LEU A 317 7.80 -20.25 -19.16
CA LEU A 317 8.96 -20.72 -18.41
C LEU A 317 8.85 -22.21 -18.05
N PRO A 318 9.99 -22.90 -17.85
CA PRO A 318 9.98 -24.25 -17.30
C PRO A 318 9.30 -24.29 -15.92
N PRO A 319 8.58 -25.38 -15.58
CA PRO A 319 7.69 -25.42 -14.41
C PRO A 319 8.35 -25.06 -13.06
N VAL A 320 9.57 -25.52 -12.80
CA VAL A 320 10.31 -25.20 -11.56
C VAL A 320 10.64 -23.71 -11.48
N ILE A 321 11.09 -23.12 -12.59
CA ILE A 321 11.39 -21.68 -12.68
C ILE A 321 10.09 -20.88 -12.57
N GLY A 322 9.04 -21.32 -13.25
CA GLY A 322 7.71 -20.71 -13.16
C GLY A 322 7.16 -20.70 -11.72
N MET A 323 7.34 -21.79 -10.98
CA MET A 323 6.97 -21.87 -9.56
C MET A 323 7.75 -20.84 -8.72
N LEU A 324 9.06 -20.69 -8.92
CA LEU A 324 9.84 -19.67 -8.21
C LEU A 324 9.36 -18.24 -8.52
N PHE A 325 8.98 -17.96 -9.76
CA PHE A 325 8.43 -16.64 -10.11
C PHE A 325 7.01 -16.42 -9.57
N MET A 326 6.19 -17.45 -9.50
CA MET A 326 4.90 -17.36 -8.80
C MET A 326 5.08 -17.03 -7.31
N ILE A 327 6.12 -17.56 -6.66
CA ILE A 327 6.50 -17.19 -5.29
C ILE A 327 6.88 -15.70 -5.20
N CYS A 328 7.59 -15.14 -6.20
CA CYS A 328 7.91 -13.71 -6.24
C CYS A 328 6.64 -12.85 -6.37
N GLY A 329 5.68 -13.26 -7.19
CA GLY A 329 4.36 -12.62 -7.29
C GLY A 329 3.56 -12.69 -5.98
N LEU A 330 3.53 -13.85 -5.34
CA LEU A 330 2.91 -14.03 -4.03
C LEU A 330 3.59 -13.16 -2.97
N SER A 331 4.92 -13.06 -2.97
CA SER A 331 5.69 -12.20 -2.08
C SER A 331 5.28 -10.73 -2.18
N ALA A 332 5.02 -10.23 -3.39
CA ALA A 332 4.58 -8.86 -3.61
C ALA A 332 3.20 -8.57 -2.98
N THR A 333 2.29 -9.53 -2.96
CA THR A 333 0.99 -9.35 -2.30
C THR A 333 1.10 -9.51 -0.78
N MET A 334 1.90 -10.48 -0.31
CA MET A 334 2.09 -10.77 1.11
C MET A 334 2.75 -9.61 1.85
N SER A 335 3.92 -9.12 1.40
CA SER A 335 4.68 -8.06 2.06
C SER A 335 3.89 -6.76 2.27
N SER A 336 3.00 -6.44 1.33
CA SER A 336 2.12 -5.27 1.48
C SER A 336 0.97 -5.56 2.44
N GLY A 337 0.32 -6.73 2.31
CA GLY A 337 -0.79 -7.12 3.17
C GLY A 337 -0.41 -7.20 4.65
N ASP A 338 0.78 -7.74 4.96
CA ASP A 338 1.28 -7.82 6.33
C ASP A 338 1.53 -6.45 6.94
N SER A 339 2.11 -5.58 6.13
CA SER A 339 2.41 -4.20 6.50
C SER A 339 1.14 -3.42 6.81
N ASP A 340 0.10 -3.57 6.00
CA ASP A 340 -1.19 -2.92 6.22
C ASP A 340 -1.92 -3.55 7.42
N ALA A 341 -1.83 -4.86 7.61
CA ALA A 341 -2.42 -5.54 8.76
C ALA A 341 -1.84 -5.03 10.09
N ILE A 342 -0.51 -4.96 10.22
CA ILE A 342 0.13 -4.49 11.45
C ILE A 342 -0.07 -2.99 11.68
N SER A 343 -0.08 -2.18 10.60
CA SER A 343 -0.40 -0.76 10.66
C SER A 343 -1.84 -0.52 11.10
N GLY A 344 -2.80 -1.26 10.53
CA GLY A 344 -4.20 -1.22 10.93
C GLY A 344 -4.41 -1.57 12.40
N VAL A 345 -3.76 -2.63 12.89
CA VAL A 345 -3.77 -3.00 14.32
C VAL A 345 -3.19 -1.87 15.18
N THR A 346 -2.06 -1.29 14.76
CA THR A 346 -1.43 -0.19 15.50
C THR A 346 -2.41 0.97 15.66
N ILE A 347 -3.02 1.44 14.58
CA ILE A 347 -3.98 2.55 14.60
C ILE A 347 -5.23 2.20 15.41
N LEU A 348 -5.75 0.97 15.26
CA LEU A 348 -6.92 0.52 16.02
C LEU A 348 -6.67 0.63 17.52
N LEU A 349 -5.49 0.20 18.00
CA LEU A 349 -5.18 0.13 19.42
C LEU A 349 -4.67 1.45 20.01
N THR A 350 -3.97 2.27 19.22
CA THR A 350 -3.39 3.54 19.71
C THR A 350 -4.30 4.74 19.52
N ASP A 351 -5.15 4.75 18.49
CA ASP A 351 -5.95 5.90 18.13
C ASP A 351 -7.46 5.65 18.23
N VAL A 352 -7.97 4.55 17.65
CA VAL A 352 -9.42 4.28 17.57
C VAL A 352 -9.97 3.78 18.90
N TYR A 353 -9.36 2.76 19.49
CA TYR A 353 -9.83 2.18 20.75
C TYR A 353 -9.87 3.20 21.91
N PRO A 354 -8.80 3.97 22.17
CA PRO A 354 -8.84 5.02 23.20
C PRO A 354 -9.84 6.13 22.90
N SER A 355 -10.07 6.45 21.63
CA SER A 355 -11.03 7.49 21.21
C SER A 355 -12.48 7.10 21.49
N ILE A 356 -12.81 5.80 21.37
CA ILE A 356 -14.17 5.28 21.58
C ILE A 356 -14.42 4.96 23.05
N THR A 357 -13.45 4.31 23.72
CA THR A 357 -13.66 3.74 25.07
C THR A 357 -13.19 4.67 26.18
N GLY A 358 -12.33 5.65 25.89
CA GLY A 358 -11.65 6.45 26.89
C GLY A 358 -10.65 5.66 27.73
N LYS A 359 -10.35 4.39 27.36
CA LYS A 359 -9.48 3.49 28.10
C LYS A 359 -8.23 3.18 27.29
N THR A 360 -7.16 2.85 28.01
CA THR A 360 -5.89 2.40 27.44
C THR A 360 -5.65 0.94 27.76
N ILE A 361 -4.86 0.26 26.93
CA ILE A 361 -4.54 -1.15 27.08
C ILE A 361 -3.31 -1.26 28.01
N LYS A 362 -3.35 -2.15 28.98
CA LYS A 362 -2.21 -2.41 29.86
C LYS A 362 -1.09 -3.10 29.09
N GLU A 363 0.16 -2.83 29.46
CA GLU A 363 1.35 -3.40 28.79
C GLU A 363 1.35 -4.94 28.77
N GLU A 364 0.95 -5.56 29.86
CA GLU A 364 0.83 -7.01 30.01
C GLU A 364 -0.16 -7.65 29.05
N ASP A 365 -1.24 -6.92 28.66
CA ASP A 365 -2.30 -7.40 27.79
C ASP A 365 -2.06 -7.01 26.31
N TYR A 366 -1.10 -6.12 26.05
CA TYR A 366 -0.98 -5.46 24.75
C TYR A 366 -0.77 -6.46 23.61
N ALA A 367 0.16 -7.41 23.75
CA ALA A 367 0.41 -8.43 22.74
C ALA A 367 -0.81 -9.33 22.49
N LYS A 368 -1.56 -9.67 23.53
CA LYS A 368 -2.79 -10.48 23.41
C LYS A 368 -3.89 -9.73 22.69
N VAL A 369 -4.12 -8.47 23.09
CA VAL A 369 -5.16 -7.61 22.45
C VAL A 369 -4.80 -7.31 21.01
N SER A 370 -3.50 -7.09 20.70
CA SER A 370 -3.02 -6.91 19.32
C SER A 370 -3.32 -8.11 18.43
N ARG A 371 -3.17 -9.32 18.94
CA ARG A 371 -3.50 -10.54 18.18
C ARG A 371 -5.02 -10.66 17.90
N VAL A 372 -5.86 -10.32 18.88
CA VAL A 372 -7.32 -10.28 18.67
C VAL A 372 -7.68 -9.20 17.65
N ALA A 373 -7.10 -8.00 17.79
CA ALA A 373 -7.29 -6.90 16.83
C ALA A 373 -6.86 -7.28 15.41
N LEU A 374 -5.76 -8.04 15.27
CA LEU A 374 -5.30 -8.55 13.97
C LEU A 374 -6.34 -9.48 13.32
N ILE A 375 -6.93 -10.40 14.09
CA ILE A 375 -7.98 -11.28 13.58
C ILE A 375 -9.19 -10.47 13.11
N CYS A 376 -9.60 -9.45 13.88
CA CYS A 376 -10.70 -8.56 13.49
C CYS A 376 -10.39 -7.76 12.23
N THR A 377 -9.17 -7.23 12.11
CA THR A 377 -8.71 -6.46 10.94
C THR A 377 -8.67 -7.34 9.69
N LEU A 378 -8.11 -8.55 9.79
CA LEU A 378 -8.10 -9.52 8.70
C LEU A 378 -9.52 -9.97 8.29
N GLY A 379 -10.41 -10.18 9.27
CA GLY A 379 -11.82 -10.52 9.02
C GLY A 379 -12.56 -9.40 8.28
N ALA A 380 -12.35 -8.14 8.69
CA ALA A 380 -12.94 -6.99 8.02
C ALA A 380 -12.41 -6.83 6.58
N ALA A 381 -11.10 -7.00 6.39
CA ALA A 381 -10.49 -6.95 5.06
C ALA A 381 -10.98 -8.11 4.17
N PHE A 382 -11.09 -9.32 4.71
CA PHE A 382 -11.70 -10.45 3.99
C PHE A 382 -13.10 -10.14 3.50
N PHE A 383 -13.94 -9.56 4.37
CA PHE A 383 -15.31 -9.19 3.98
C PHE A 383 -15.33 -8.23 2.78
N ILE A 384 -14.43 -7.24 2.75
CA ILE A 384 -14.30 -6.33 1.60
C ILE A 384 -13.93 -7.08 0.33
N THR A 385 -13.07 -8.10 0.39
CA THR A 385 -12.64 -8.86 -0.80
C THR A 385 -13.80 -9.55 -1.52
N LEU A 386 -14.89 -9.84 -0.83
CA LEU A 386 -16.06 -10.50 -1.44
C LEU A 386 -16.74 -9.62 -2.50
N PHE A 387 -16.50 -8.31 -2.48
CA PHE A 387 -17.06 -7.33 -3.41
C PHE A 387 -16.04 -6.83 -4.46
N VAL A 388 -14.82 -7.38 -4.46
CA VAL A 388 -13.72 -6.94 -5.34
C VAL A 388 -13.46 -7.96 -6.43
N ASN A 389 -13.46 -7.51 -7.69
CA ASN A 389 -13.25 -8.37 -8.86
C ASN A 389 -11.95 -8.09 -9.63
N ASP A 390 -11.45 -6.84 -9.65
CA ASP A 390 -10.20 -6.49 -10.32
C ASP A 390 -9.35 -5.53 -9.47
N VAL A 391 -8.02 -5.57 -9.67
CA VAL A 391 -7.06 -4.85 -8.82
C VAL A 391 -7.01 -3.36 -9.17
N ILE A 392 -6.88 -3.02 -10.44
CA ILE A 392 -6.73 -1.61 -10.85
C ILE A 392 -8.07 -0.86 -10.73
N GLY A 393 -9.18 -1.50 -11.08
CA GLY A 393 -10.51 -0.91 -10.90
C GLY A 393 -10.80 -0.64 -9.42
N TYR A 394 -10.36 -1.52 -8.52
CA TYR A 394 -10.44 -1.28 -7.09
C TYR A 394 -9.64 -0.04 -6.66
N ILE A 395 -8.37 0.06 -7.09
CA ILE A 395 -7.51 1.18 -6.73
C ILE A 395 -8.03 2.50 -7.31
N SER A 396 -8.35 2.53 -8.60
CA SER A 396 -8.83 3.74 -9.25
C SER A 396 -10.16 4.22 -8.67
N THR A 397 -10.99 3.31 -8.16
CA THR A 397 -12.34 3.60 -7.69
C THR A 397 -12.39 3.79 -6.17
N ILE A 398 -12.02 2.76 -5.39
CA ILE A 398 -12.15 2.81 -3.93
C ILE A 398 -11.06 3.67 -3.30
N VAL A 399 -9.79 3.42 -3.64
CA VAL A 399 -8.67 4.21 -3.13
C VAL A 399 -8.79 5.66 -3.60
N GLY A 400 -9.14 5.88 -4.89
CA GLY A 400 -9.37 7.20 -5.43
C GLY A 400 -10.55 7.96 -4.83
N ALA A 401 -11.50 7.28 -4.18
CA ALA A 401 -12.61 7.90 -3.47
C ALA A 401 -12.26 8.32 -2.05
N PHE A 402 -11.53 7.50 -1.30
CA PHE A 402 -11.32 7.70 0.14
C PHE A 402 -10.05 8.47 0.51
N LEU A 403 -8.94 8.26 -0.20
CA LEU A 403 -7.63 8.77 0.22
C LEU A 403 -7.35 10.24 -0.12
N PRO A 404 -7.88 10.84 -1.19
CA PRO A 404 -7.58 12.24 -1.51
C PRO A 404 -7.88 13.21 -0.38
N GLY A 405 -9.00 13.04 0.34
CA GLY A 405 -9.38 13.89 1.46
C GLY A 405 -8.34 13.91 2.58
N VAL A 406 -7.86 12.73 2.95
CA VAL A 406 -6.81 12.55 3.97
C VAL A 406 -5.47 13.11 3.47
N ALA A 407 -5.08 12.79 2.24
CA ALA A 407 -3.82 13.25 1.65
C ALA A 407 -3.76 14.79 1.57
N VAL A 408 -4.85 15.43 1.10
CA VAL A 408 -4.96 16.90 1.02
C VAL A 408 -4.91 17.51 2.41
N ALA A 409 -5.58 16.92 3.40
CA ALA A 409 -5.50 17.39 4.78
C ALA A 409 -4.06 17.36 5.30
N MET A 410 -3.32 16.27 5.07
CA MET A 410 -1.91 16.18 5.47
C MET A 410 -1.02 17.23 4.78
N LEU A 411 -1.23 17.45 3.49
CA LEU A 411 -0.48 18.46 2.73
C LEU A 411 -0.80 19.88 3.20
N LEU A 412 -2.08 20.24 3.36
CA LEU A 412 -2.47 21.57 3.86
C LEU A 412 -1.95 21.79 5.29
N GLY A 413 -2.10 20.79 6.18
CA GLY A 413 -1.60 20.87 7.55
C GLY A 413 -0.09 21.10 7.62
N ARG A 414 0.65 20.48 6.71
CA ARG A 414 2.12 20.60 6.64
C ARG A 414 2.60 21.92 6.07
N PHE A 415 1.95 22.46 5.03
CA PHE A 415 2.50 23.56 4.24
C PHE A 415 1.78 24.90 4.39
N TRP A 416 0.52 24.89 4.80
CA TRP A 416 -0.26 26.10 4.86
C TRP A 416 -0.51 26.56 6.31
N LYS A 417 0.22 27.59 6.74
CA LYS A 417 0.18 28.12 8.12
C LYS A 417 -1.19 28.67 8.53
N ARG A 418 -2.07 29.00 7.57
CA ARG A 418 -3.40 29.55 7.83
C ARG A 418 -4.44 28.47 8.18
N VAL A 419 -4.11 27.20 7.95
CA VAL A 419 -5.02 26.07 8.18
C VAL A 419 -5.40 25.97 9.68
N ASN A 420 -6.63 25.53 9.91
CA ASN A 420 -7.16 25.22 11.23
C ASN A 420 -7.86 23.86 11.21
N TRP A 421 -8.24 23.36 12.38
CA TRP A 421 -8.81 22.02 12.51
C TRP A 421 -10.17 21.88 11.79
N GLN A 422 -10.96 22.96 11.71
CA GLN A 422 -12.23 22.96 10.96
C GLN A 422 -11.98 22.72 9.47
N GLY A 423 -10.98 23.40 8.91
CA GLY A 423 -10.57 23.18 7.52
C GLY A 423 -10.01 21.78 7.28
N GLY A 424 -9.27 21.22 8.25
CA GLY A 424 -8.81 19.83 8.20
C GLY A 424 -9.95 18.81 8.13
N LEU A 425 -10.97 18.98 8.99
CA LEU A 425 -12.18 18.14 8.96
C LEU A 425 -12.97 18.32 7.65
N ALA A 426 -13.06 19.56 7.16
CA ALA A 426 -13.72 19.84 5.88
C ALA A 426 -13.02 19.18 4.70
N CYS A 427 -11.67 19.16 4.68
CA CYS A 427 -10.90 18.40 3.69
C CYS A 427 -11.31 16.93 3.66
N ILE A 428 -11.19 16.27 4.82
CA ILE A 428 -11.45 14.83 4.96
C ILE A 428 -12.92 14.54 4.61
N GLY A 429 -13.84 15.27 5.24
CA GLY A 429 -15.27 15.03 5.10
C GLY A 429 -15.79 15.26 3.69
N SER A 430 -15.42 16.38 3.04
CA SER A 430 -15.91 16.70 1.69
C SER A 430 -15.37 15.74 0.63
N GLY A 431 -14.08 15.39 0.69
CA GLY A 431 -13.48 14.45 -0.25
C GLY A 431 -14.06 13.06 -0.12
N THR A 432 -14.17 12.56 1.12
CA THR A 432 -14.75 11.23 1.38
C THR A 432 -16.24 11.18 1.00
N LEU A 433 -17.02 12.21 1.36
CA LEU A 433 -18.43 12.27 1.01
C LEU A 433 -18.64 12.27 -0.51
N LEU A 434 -17.87 13.08 -1.24
CA LEU A 434 -17.94 13.08 -2.70
C LEU A 434 -17.55 11.73 -3.28
N GLY A 435 -16.47 11.13 -2.76
CA GLY A 435 -16.03 9.80 -3.18
C GLY A 435 -17.13 8.75 -2.98
N VAL A 436 -17.77 8.72 -1.81
CA VAL A 436 -18.88 7.81 -1.52
C VAL A 436 -20.08 8.07 -2.44
N LEU A 437 -20.44 9.34 -2.69
CA LEU A 437 -21.52 9.67 -3.63
C LEU A 437 -21.23 9.17 -5.05
N ILE A 438 -19.99 9.30 -5.51
CA ILE A 438 -19.58 8.75 -6.82
C ILE A 438 -19.71 7.22 -6.84
N LEU A 439 -19.35 6.53 -5.76
CA LEU A 439 -19.44 5.06 -5.68
C LEU A 439 -20.88 4.56 -5.67
N VAL A 440 -21.76 5.24 -4.95
CA VAL A 440 -23.15 4.77 -4.67
C VAL A 440 -24.10 5.14 -5.81
N LEU A 441 -23.82 6.23 -6.56
CA LEU A 441 -24.71 6.72 -7.63
C LEU A 441 -24.18 6.31 -9.02
N PRO A 442 -24.71 5.25 -9.67
CA PRO A 442 -24.16 4.72 -10.92
C PRO A 442 -24.07 5.74 -12.05
N SER A 443 -25.10 6.58 -12.25
CA SER A 443 -25.11 7.61 -13.28
C SER A 443 -24.01 8.65 -13.04
N PHE A 444 -23.79 9.05 -11.80
CA PHE A 444 -22.74 9.99 -11.42
C PHE A 444 -21.36 9.36 -11.59
N LYS A 445 -21.17 8.11 -11.18
CA LYS A 445 -19.94 7.34 -11.40
C LYS A 445 -19.59 7.27 -12.90
N ASN A 446 -20.55 6.93 -13.75
CA ASN A 446 -20.33 6.84 -15.18
C ASN A 446 -19.94 8.19 -15.79
N TRP A 447 -20.59 9.27 -15.36
CA TRP A 447 -20.27 10.63 -15.80
C TRP A 447 -18.86 11.05 -15.37
N ILE A 448 -18.48 10.83 -14.10
CA ILE A 448 -17.13 11.13 -13.59
C ILE A 448 -16.07 10.31 -14.32
N ASN A 449 -16.30 9.02 -14.54
CA ASN A 449 -15.34 8.18 -15.25
C ASN A 449 -15.15 8.64 -16.70
N ALA A 450 -16.23 9.04 -17.37
CA ALA A 450 -16.17 9.52 -18.76
C ALA A 450 -15.49 10.90 -18.89
N THR A 451 -15.66 11.79 -17.91
CA THR A 451 -15.17 13.18 -17.98
C THR A 451 -13.83 13.40 -17.27
N MET A 452 -13.62 12.76 -16.11
CA MET A 452 -12.48 12.97 -15.22
C MET A 452 -11.63 11.70 -14.99
N GLY A 453 -11.96 10.60 -15.64
CA GLY A 453 -11.22 9.34 -15.58
C GLY A 453 -11.34 8.57 -14.26
N GLY A 454 -12.01 9.11 -13.25
CA GLY A 454 -12.20 8.48 -11.94
C GLY A 454 -12.39 9.46 -10.80
N PRO A 455 -12.74 8.98 -9.58
CA PRO A 455 -13.08 9.82 -8.43
C PRO A 455 -11.91 10.61 -7.83
N ALA A 456 -10.66 10.22 -8.06
CA ALA A 456 -9.49 10.85 -7.44
C ALA A 456 -9.36 12.34 -7.79
N VAL A 457 -9.63 12.71 -9.04
CA VAL A 457 -9.53 14.11 -9.50
C VAL A 457 -10.54 15.00 -8.79
N PRO A 458 -11.86 14.75 -8.89
CA PRO A 458 -12.86 15.60 -8.23
C PRO A 458 -12.75 15.55 -6.70
N ALA A 459 -12.44 14.40 -6.09
CA ALA A 459 -12.26 14.29 -4.65
C ALA A 459 -11.10 15.14 -4.15
N THR A 460 -9.97 15.17 -4.88
CA THR A 460 -8.82 16.02 -4.54
C THR A 460 -9.17 17.51 -4.64
N ILE A 461 -9.84 17.92 -5.72
CA ILE A 461 -10.22 19.32 -5.93
C ILE A 461 -11.20 19.79 -4.85
N VAL A 462 -12.24 19.01 -4.59
CA VAL A 462 -13.28 19.36 -3.59
C VAL A 462 -12.67 19.41 -2.19
N SER A 463 -11.82 18.44 -1.81
CA SER A 463 -11.10 18.47 -0.54
C SER A 463 -10.27 19.72 -0.38
N LEU A 464 -9.50 20.09 -1.41
CA LEU A 464 -8.66 21.28 -1.39
C LEU A 464 -9.49 22.56 -1.24
N VAL A 465 -10.54 22.72 -2.06
CA VAL A 465 -11.41 23.89 -2.04
C VAL A 465 -12.10 24.04 -0.68
N PHE A 466 -12.73 22.97 -0.18
CA PHE A 466 -13.41 23.04 1.11
C PHE A 466 -12.44 23.25 2.27
N GLY A 467 -11.27 22.62 2.25
CA GLY A 467 -10.21 22.82 3.24
C GLY A 467 -9.76 24.28 3.30
N ILE A 468 -9.53 24.90 2.14
CA ILE A 468 -9.14 26.32 2.06
C ILE A 468 -10.29 27.23 2.50
N VAL A 469 -11.48 27.09 1.93
CA VAL A 469 -12.62 27.98 2.21
C VAL A 469 -12.98 27.92 3.69
N VAL A 470 -13.14 26.73 4.26
CA VAL A 470 -13.49 26.59 5.69
C VAL A 470 -12.38 27.12 6.59
N SER A 471 -11.09 26.88 6.25
CA SER A 471 -9.99 27.49 7.02
C SER A 471 -10.01 29.02 6.99
N LEU A 472 -10.47 29.64 5.90
CA LEU A 472 -10.59 31.10 5.80
C LEU A 472 -11.78 31.66 6.60
N MET A 473 -12.84 30.87 6.80
CA MET A 473 -14.03 31.27 7.57
C MET A 473 -13.80 31.29 9.10
N PHE A 474 -12.80 30.55 9.60
CA PHE A 474 -12.48 30.47 11.02
C PHE A 474 -11.12 31.10 11.33
N PRO A 475 -10.84 31.50 12.59
CA PRO A 475 -9.51 32.02 12.97
C PRO A 475 -8.37 31.05 12.65
N ALA A 476 -7.21 31.59 12.28
CA ALA A 476 -6.00 30.80 12.12
C ALA A 476 -5.60 30.16 13.45
N ASP A 477 -5.02 28.98 13.40
CA ASP A 477 -4.44 28.36 14.57
C ASP A 477 -3.09 29.02 14.90
N THR A 478 -3.01 29.66 16.07
CA THR A 478 -1.80 30.35 16.56
C THR A 478 -1.10 29.57 17.67
N THR A 479 -1.53 28.34 17.96
CA THR A 479 -0.90 27.50 19.00
C THR A 479 0.59 27.30 18.70
N PRO A 480 1.52 27.60 19.63
CA PRO A 480 2.94 27.37 19.48
C PRO A 480 3.28 25.89 19.24
N GLU A 481 4.38 25.61 18.53
CA GLU A 481 4.76 24.24 18.14
C GLU A 481 5.02 23.32 19.34
N ASP A 482 5.66 23.83 20.38
CA ASP A 482 5.93 23.11 21.63
C ASP A 482 4.64 22.73 22.37
N VAL A 483 3.66 23.64 22.40
CA VAL A 483 2.33 23.39 22.97
C VAL A 483 1.56 22.35 22.16
N ARG A 484 1.62 22.42 20.83
CA ARG A 484 1.00 21.39 19.95
C ARG A 484 1.60 20.00 20.21
N LEU A 485 2.93 19.93 20.31
CA LEU A 485 3.62 18.66 20.59
C LEU A 485 3.26 18.15 21.98
N LYS A 486 3.20 19.05 22.98
CA LYS A 486 2.75 18.69 24.33
C LYS A 486 1.33 18.10 24.33
N HIS A 487 0.39 18.70 23.60
CA HIS A 487 -0.98 18.17 23.48
C HIS A 487 -0.99 16.75 22.87
N VAL A 488 -0.17 16.49 21.84
CA VAL A 488 -0.05 15.14 21.25
C VAL A 488 0.48 14.13 22.26
N ILE A 489 1.52 14.51 23.03
CA ILE A 489 2.11 13.65 24.07
C ILE A 489 1.14 13.43 25.21
N ASP A 490 0.45 14.47 25.69
CA ASP A 490 -0.52 14.38 26.78
C ASP A 490 -1.72 13.50 26.41
N ASP A 491 -2.21 13.59 25.18
CA ASP A 491 -3.28 12.72 24.67
C ASP A 491 -2.83 11.27 24.47
N ARG A 492 -1.52 11.03 24.37
CA ARG A 492 -0.90 9.69 24.36
C ARG A 492 -0.75 9.11 25.76
N ARG A 493 -0.69 9.95 26.83
CA ARG A 493 -0.50 9.51 28.21
C ARG A 493 -1.51 8.46 28.62
N GLY A 494 -0.97 7.31 29.07
CA GLY A 494 -1.74 6.12 29.42
C GLY A 494 -1.76 5.05 28.34
N THR A 495 -1.20 5.30 27.14
CA THR A 495 -0.90 4.23 26.18
C THR A 495 0.49 3.64 26.48
N VAL A 496 0.63 2.33 26.32
CA VAL A 496 1.88 1.60 26.62
C VAL A 496 3.06 2.08 25.78
N VAL A 497 2.77 2.65 24.63
CA VAL A 497 3.77 3.16 23.68
C VAL A 497 4.55 4.37 24.24
N GLU A 498 4.05 5.03 25.29
CA GLU A 498 4.71 6.17 25.93
C GLU A 498 6.08 5.80 26.52
N LYS A 499 6.20 4.61 27.17
CA LYS A 499 7.44 4.20 27.85
C LYS A 499 8.60 3.94 26.88
N VAL A 500 8.30 3.43 25.68
CA VAL A 500 9.32 3.16 24.65
C VAL A 500 9.83 4.48 24.06
N ALA A 501 8.93 5.40 23.70
CA ALA A 501 9.32 6.70 23.15
C ALA A 501 10.13 7.56 24.15
N VAL A 502 9.82 7.50 25.44
CA VAL A 502 10.57 8.22 26.48
C VAL A 502 11.92 7.56 26.76
N ALA A 503 12.00 6.23 26.72
CA ALA A 503 13.24 5.50 26.89
C ALA A 503 14.20 5.71 25.70
N GLU A 504 13.68 5.75 24.48
CA GLU A 504 14.46 6.04 23.27
C GLU A 504 14.95 7.49 23.25
N ALA A 505 14.11 8.47 23.60
CA ALA A 505 14.51 9.86 23.69
C ALA A 505 15.53 10.12 24.81
N ALA A 506 15.49 9.34 25.88
CA ALA A 506 16.47 9.41 26.96
C ALA A 506 17.81 8.75 26.57
N ALA A 507 17.78 7.65 25.83
CA ALA A 507 18.96 6.98 25.31
C ALA A 507 19.69 7.84 24.25
N ASP A 508 18.94 8.48 23.34
CA ASP A 508 19.49 9.42 22.33
C ASP A 508 20.11 10.67 23.00
N ALA A 509 19.55 11.13 24.13
CA ALA A 509 20.11 12.25 24.89
C ALA A 509 21.37 11.90 25.70
N GLU A 510 21.57 10.64 26.05
CA GLU A 510 22.80 10.15 26.71
C GLU A 510 23.93 9.85 25.70
N GLU A 511 23.63 9.55 24.43
CA GLU A 511 24.63 9.41 23.36
C GLU A 511 25.16 10.76 22.83
N ASP A 512 24.45 11.86 23.04
CA ASP A 512 24.84 13.22 22.64
C ASP A 512 25.61 14.00 23.74
N LEU A 513 25.84 13.42 24.92
CA LEU A 513 26.68 13.95 26.02
C LEU A 513 28.02 13.23 26.11
#